data_afb84b3fb31e9942c4375283c7f18035
#
_entry.id   afb84b3fb31e9942c4375283c7f18035
#
_cell.length_a   1.000
_cell.length_b   1.000
_cell.length_c   1.000
_cell.angle_alpha   90.00
_cell.angle_beta   90.00
_cell.angle_gamma   90.00
#
_symmetry.space_group_name_H-M   'P 1'
#
loop_
_entity.id
_entity.type
_entity.pdbx_description
1 polymer ?
#
loop_
_entity_poly.entity_id
_entity_poly.type
_entity_poly.pdbx_seq_one_letter_code
_entity_poly.pdbx_strand_id
1 'polypeptide(L)'
;GRMFSTDVCGGHAVNFSIDKTRADGASYIYNNKPEERAARMVLTIDIGNTNIVLGGYENGALGFCTRISTDKSLEADQYALELSGILNLYKVAGENIEGAIISSVVPQITDTVARALRMFAGVEPLKLTQELPTGVGVNIDTPSELGADLLAGAIAAKALYPLPAIVIDMGTATKITAVDEQGTVQGVSIMPGVFISLDALVNGTSLLKGIATN
;
A
#
# COMPACT_ATOMS: atom_id res chain seq x y z
N GLY A 1 2.67 3.54 -25.19
CA GLY A 1 2.77 3.45 -23.76
C GLY A 1 1.84 4.47 -23.10
N ARG A 2 0.97 4.04 -22.22
CA ARG A 2 0.14 4.95 -21.43
C ARG A 2 0.85 5.18 -20.08
N MET A 3 0.90 6.42 -19.62
CA MET A 3 1.48 6.82 -18.35
C MET A 3 0.37 6.78 -17.30
N PHE A 4 0.63 6.12 -16.15
CA PHE A 4 -0.33 5.97 -15.06
C PHE A 4 0.32 6.37 -13.74
N SER A 5 -0.43 7.09 -12.89
CA SER A 5 -0.03 7.46 -11.54
C SER A 5 -0.62 6.46 -10.55
N THR A 6 0.20 5.94 -9.65
CA THR A 6 -0.23 5.08 -8.53
C THR A 6 -0.59 5.95 -7.32
N ASP A 7 -1.60 6.80 -7.46
CA ASP A 7 -2.18 7.45 -6.28
C ASP A 7 -3.28 6.51 -5.76
N VAL A 8 -3.05 5.85 -4.63
CA VAL A 8 -3.99 4.89 -4.01
C VAL A 8 -5.35 5.57 -3.73
N CYS A 9 -5.36 6.89 -3.59
CA CYS A 9 -6.58 7.69 -3.45
C CYS A 9 -7.24 8.07 -4.79
N GLY A 10 -6.67 7.73 -5.92
CA GLY A 10 -7.15 8.07 -7.27
C GLY A 10 -8.30 7.20 -7.81
N GLY A 11 -9.03 6.49 -6.97
CA GLY A 11 -10.30 5.85 -7.34
C GLY A 11 -10.23 4.58 -8.20
N HIS A 12 -9.07 3.95 -8.31
CA HIS A 12 -8.94 2.67 -9.02
C HIS A 12 -8.83 1.53 -7.99
N ALA A 13 -9.88 0.73 -7.86
CA ALA A 13 -9.95 -0.41 -6.96
C ALA A 13 -8.97 -1.50 -7.41
N VAL A 14 -8.03 -1.84 -6.55
CA VAL A 14 -7.23 -3.06 -6.69
C VAL A 14 -8.01 -4.20 -6.03
N ASN A 15 -8.57 -5.11 -6.81
CA ASN A 15 -9.21 -6.31 -6.28
C ASN A 15 -8.13 -7.29 -5.81
N PHE A 16 -7.85 -7.31 -4.52
CA PHE A 16 -7.10 -8.39 -3.90
C PHE A 16 -8.06 -9.55 -3.61
N SER A 17 -8.04 -10.57 -4.44
CA SER A 17 -8.65 -11.86 -4.13
C SER A 17 -7.59 -12.74 -3.47
N ILE A 18 -7.63 -12.87 -2.15
CA ILE A 18 -6.81 -13.86 -1.44
C ILE A 18 -7.55 -15.18 -1.53
N ASP A 19 -7.10 -16.08 -2.41
CA ASP A 19 -7.56 -17.47 -2.41
C ASP A 19 -6.98 -18.18 -1.18
N LYS A 20 -7.80 -18.33 -0.14
CA LYS A 20 -7.45 -19.03 1.11
C LYS A 20 -7.36 -20.55 0.97
N THR A 21 -7.52 -21.11 -0.24
CA THR A 21 -7.62 -22.57 -0.43
C THR A 21 -6.29 -23.30 -0.57
N ARG A 22 -5.14 -22.65 -0.42
CA ARG A 22 -3.82 -23.28 -0.62
C ARG A 22 -2.81 -23.19 0.52
N ALA A 23 -3.24 -22.94 1.74
CA ALA A 23 -2.39 -23.20 2.91
C ALA A 23 -3.20 -24.04 3.90
N ASP A 24 -2.80 -25.31 4.03
CA ASP A 24 -3.24 -26.29 5.03
C ASP A 24 -4.70 -26.75 4.95
N GLY A 25 -4.87 -28.00 4.50
CA GLY A 25 -6.02 -28.89 4.46
C GLY A 25 -7.08 -28.84 5.58
N ALA A 26 -7.47 -27.68 6.08
CA ALA A 26 -8.57 -27.52 7.03
C ALA A 26 -9.82 -27.05 6.28
N SER A 27 -10.73 -27.95 6.02
CA SER A 27 -12.06 -27.65 5.51
C SER A 27 -12.87 -26.97 6.61
N TYR A 28 -13.11 -25.66 6.48
CA TYR A 28 -14.10 -24.96 7.30
C TYR A 28 -15.48 -25.18 6.69
N ILE A 29 -16.34 -25.91 7.41
CA ILE A 29 -17.76 -26.06 7.07
C ILE A 29 -18.44 -24.71 7.35
N TYR A 30 -18.83 -24.00 6.29
CA TYR A 30 -19.65 -22.81 6.39
C TYR A 30 -21.10 -23.21 6.73
N ASN A 31 -21.51 -22.96 7.97
CA ASN A 31 -22.91 -22.98 8.34
C ASN A 31 -23.58 -21.68 7.82
N ASN A 32 -24.25 -21.79 6.68
CA ASN A 32 -25.09 -20.73 6.14
C ASN A 32 -26.35 -20.54 6.99
N LYS A 33 -26.33 -19.60 7.94
CA LYS A 33 -27.52 -18.85 8.35
C LYS A 33 -27.37 -17.42 7.82
N PRO A 34 -28.39 -16.81 7.21
CA PRO A 34 -28.38 -15.39 6.88
C PRO A 34 -28.65 -14.58 8.16
N GLU A 35 -27.65 -14.48 9.03
CA GLU A 35 -27.56 -13.36 9.95
C GLU A 35 -27.07 -12.17 9.13
N GLU A 36 -27.66 -10.99 9.33
CA GLU A 36 -27.16 -9.70 8.81
C GLU A 36 -25.69 -9.59 9.24
N ARG A 37 -24.78 -10.10 8.41
CA ARG A 37 -23.34 -9.95 8.66
C ARG A 37 -23.05 -8.47 8.47
N ALA A 38 -22.68 -7.80 9.57
CA ALA A 38 -22.04 -6.51 9.49
C ALA A 38 -21.00 -6.54 8.36
N ALA A 39 -21.02 -5.53 7.51
CA ALA A 39 -20.13 -5.44 6.35
C ALA A 39 -18.68 -5.63 6.81
N ARG A 40 -18.00 -6.62 6.23
CA ARG A 40 -16.63 -6.95 6.58
C ARG A 40 -15.66 -6.23 5.67
N MET A 41 -14.70 -5.57 6.27
CA MET A 41 -13.74 -4.71 5.58
C MET A 41 -12.34 -5.29 5.60
N VAL A 42 -11.62 -5.16 4.50
CA VAL A 42 -10.18 -5.39 4.41
C VAL A 42 -9.48 -4.04 4.40
N LEU A 43 -8.49 -3.87 5.28
CA LEU A 43 -7.65 -2.66 5.31
C LEU A 43 -6.39 -2.86 4.48
N THR A 44 -6.07 -1.88 3.64
CA THR A 44 -4.78 -1.73 3.01
C THR A 44 -4.03 -0.58 3.66
N ILE A 45 -2.78 -0.80 4.03
CA ILE A 45 -1.96 0.19 4.73
C ILE A 45 -0.63 0.30 3.99
N ASP A 46 -0.37 1.47 3.43
CA ASP A 46 0.91 1.78 2.79
C ASP A 46 1.71 2.75 3.67
N ILE A 47 2.84 2.26 4.20
CA ILE A 47 3.70 2.99 5.12
C ILE A 47 4.88 3.57 4.35
N GLY A 48 4.74 4.83 3.95
CA GLY A 48 5.79 5.62 3.34
C GLY A 48 6.59 6.44 4.35
N ASN A 49 7.70 7.02 3.91
CA ASN A 49 8.56 7.86 4.78
C ASN A 49 7.87 9.14 5.28
N THR A 50 6.92 9.67 4.54
CA THR A 50 6.23 10.93 4.85
C THR A 50 4.79 10.70 5.33
N ASN A 51 4.09 9.75 4.73
CA ASN A 51 2.69 9.47 5.02
C ASN A 51 2.45 7.97 5.14
N ILE A 52 1.47 7.63 5.98
CA ILE A 52 0.80 6.32 5.99
C ILE A 52 -0.55 6.52 5.31
N VAL A 53 -0.82 5.75 4.25
CA VAL A 53 -2.08 5.77 3.52
C VAL A 53 -2.90 4.55 3.91
N LEU A 54 -4.18 4.78 4.26
CA LEU A 54 -5.12 3.72 4.60
C LEU A 54 -6.23 3.66 3.56
N GLY A 55 -6.52 2.48 3.07
CA GLY A 55 -7.68 2.18 2.23
C GLY A 55 -8.56 1.13 2.91
N GLY A 56 -9.87 1.34 2.93
CA GLY A 56 -10.84 0.36 3.40
C GLY A 56 -11.63 -0.22 2.25
N TYR A 57 -11.58 -1.53 2.06
CA TYR A 57 -12.26 -2.24 0.99
C TYR A 57 -13.38 -3.10 1.55
N GLU A 58 -14.58 -2.92 1.01
CA GLU A 58 -15.76 -3.71 1.32
C GLU A 58 -16.27 -4.35 0.03
N ASN A 59 -16.40 -5.69 0.01
CA ASN A 59 -16.83 -6.45 -1.18
C ASN A 59 -16.04 -6.12 -2.46
N GLY A 60 -14.73 -5.83 -2.32
CA GLY A 60 -13.85 -5.48 -3.42
C GLY A 60 -13.95 -4.03 -3.91
N ALA A 61 -14.81 -3.21 -3.32
CA ALA A 61 -14.92 -1.78 -3.62
C ALA A 61 -14.21 -0.94 -2.55
N LEU A 62 -13.54 0.14 -2.97
CA LEU A 62 -12.93 1.10 -2.06
C LEU A 62 -14.03 1.93 -1.38
N GLY A 63 -14.20 1.75 -0.07
CA GLY A 63 -15.16 2.48 0.75
C GLY A 63 -14.61 3.82 1.23
N PHE A 64 -13.33 3.86 1.60
CA PHE A 64 -12.63 5.09 1.95
C PHE A 64 -11.14 5.00 1.65
N CYS A 65 -10.52 6.17 1.49
CA CYS A 65 -9.07 6.34 1.48
C CYS A 65 -8.71 7.57 2.30
N THR A 66 -7.68 7.44 3.14
CA THR A 66 -7.21 8.52 4.00
C THR A 66 -5.71 8.42 4.21
N ARG A 67 -5.12 9.49 4.74
CA ARG A 67 -3.69 9.49 5.06
C ARG A 67 -3.43 10.20 6.38
N ILE A 68 -2.37 9.74 7.05
CA ILE A 68 -1.78 10.37 8.22
C ILE A 68 -0.30 10.60 7.99
N SER A 69 0.31 11.47 8.76
CA SER A 69 1.77 11.66 8.73
C SER A 69 2.47 10.44 9.32
N THR A 70 3.60 10.07 8.76
CA THR A 70 4.46 9.05 9.35
C THR A 70 5.24 9.63 10.51
N ASP A 71 4.98 9.15 11.72
CA ASP A 71 5.74 9.53 12.91
C ASP A 71 6.48 8.29 13.45
N LYS A 72 7.81 8.32 13.35
CA LYS A 72 8.66 7.19 13.77
C LYS A 72 8.85 7.09 15.28
N SER A 73 8.35 8.07 16.04
CA SER A 73 8.44 8.11 17.49
C SER A 73 7.23 7.52 18.21
N LEU A 74 6.13 7.28 17.50
CA LEU A 74 4.92 6.74 18.09
C LEU A 74 5.05 5.24 18.43
N GLU A 75 4.53 4.89 19.58
CA GLU A 75 4.39 3.50 20.04
C GLU A 75 3.09 2.85 19.53
N ALA A 76 2.96 1.54 19.72
CA ALA A 76 1.85 0.78 19.14
C ALA A 76 0.47 1.21 19.65
N ASP A 77 0.34 1.56 20.93
CA ASP A 77 -0.89 2.06 21.52
C ASP A 77 -1.29 3.44 20.99
N GLN A 78 -0.31 4.31 20.70
CA GLN A 78 -0.55 5.61 20.08
C GLN A 78 -1.04 5.44 18.64
N TYR A 79 -0.39 4.57 17.84
CA TYR A 79 -0.90 4.24 16.51
C TYR A 79 -2.28 3.57 16.57
N ALA A 80 -2.55 2.72 17.57
CA ALA A 80 -3.86 2.10 17.73
C ALA A 80 -4.95 3.15 18.00
N LEU A 81 -4.69 4.15 18.82
CA LEU A 81 -5.62 5.27 19.06
C LEU A 81 -5.83 6.11 17.81
N GLU A 82 -4.74 6.45 17.09
CA GLU A 82 -4.83 7.25 15.86
C GLU A 82 -5.60 6.52 14.77
N LEU A 83 -5.26 5.27 14.49
CA LEU A 83 -5.91 4.46 13.46
C LEU A 83 -7.39 4.20 13.80
N SER A 84 -7.70 3.82 15.05
CA SER A 84 -9.08 3.61 15.48
C SER A 84 -9.89 4.90 15.43
N GLY A 85 -9.31 6.04 15.82
CA GLY A 85 -9.95 7.34 15.71
C GLY A 85 -10.32 7.70 14.27
N ILE A 86 -9.40 7.47 13.34
CA ILE A 86 -9.65 7.69 11.90
C ILE A 86 -10.75 6.78 11.37
N LEU A 87 -10.69 5.47 11.69
CA LEU A 87 -11.71 4.52 11.24
C LEU A 87 -13.08 4.88 11.77
N ASN A 88 -13.17 5.40 12.99
CA ASN A 88 -14.42 5.91 13.56
C ASN A 88 -15.02 7.08 12.75
N LEU A 89 -14.19 7.94 12.14
CA LEU A 89 -14.69 9.00 11.24
C LEU A 89 -15.39 8.41 10.01
N TYR A 90 -14.98 7.25 9.56
CA TYR A 90 -15.60 6.49 8.46
C TYR A 90 -16.66 5.49 8.95
N LYS A 91 -17.01 5.51 10.25
CA LYS A 91 -17.97 4.60 10.88
C LYS A 91 -17.59 3.13 10.79
N VAL A 92 -16.30 2.86 10.77
CA VAL A 92 -15.73 1.50 10.77
C VAL A 92 -15.30 1.13 12.17
N ALA A 93 -15.96 0.12 12.74
CA ALA A 93 -15.56 -0.46 14.03
C ALA A 93 -14.45 -1.53 13.80
N GLY A 94 -13.55 -1.69 14.76
CA GLY A 94 -12.46 -2.66 14.66
C GLY A 94 -12.95 -4.10 14.43
N GLU A 95 -14.07 -4.47 15.03
CA GLU A 95 -14.71 -5.79 14.88
C GLU A 95 -15.23 -6.08 13.45
N ASN A 96 -15.41 -5.04 12.63
CA ASN A 96 -15.80 -5.17 11.24
C ASN A 96 -14.62 -5.38 10.29
N ILE A 97 -13.39 -5.34 10.80
CA ILE A 97 -12.19 -5.57 10.01
C ILE A 97 -11.91 -7.08 9.99
N GLU A 98 -11.98 -7.69 8.81
CA GLU A 98 -11.72 -9.13 8.64
C GLU A 98 -10.25 -9.45 8.34
N GLY A 99 -9.48 -8.46 7.91
CA GLY A 99 -8.07 -8.62 7.59
C GLY A 99 -7.43 -7.30 7.20
N ALA A 100 -6.10 -7.31 7.17
CA ALA A 100 -5.31 -6.17 6.74
C ALA A 100 -4.06 -6.62 5.97
N ILE A 101 -3.57 -5.76 5.07
CA ILE A 101 -2.28 -5.92 4.42
C ILE A 101 -1.47 -4.65 4.57
N ILE A 102 -0.19 -4.79 4.89
CA ILE A 102 0.76 -3.68 5.03
C ILE A 102 1.80 -3.76 3.91
N SER A 103 1.87 -2.71 3.10
CA SER A 103 3.02 -2.35 2.28
C SER A 103 3.86 -1.36 3.09
N SER A 104 5.17 -1.55 3.17
CA SER A 104 6.01 -0.63 3.96
C SER A 104 7.42 -0.50 3.40
N VAL A 105 7.87 0.75 3.36
CA VAL A 105 9.28 1.11 3.11
C VAL A 105 9.92 1.75 4.36
N VAL A 106 9.28 1.58 5.54
CA VAL A 106 9.75 2.11 6.82
C VAL A 106 9.80 0.97 7.86
N PRO A 107 10.83 0.12 7.83
CA PRO A 107 10.93 -1.07 8.70
C PRO A 107 10.78 -0.75 10.19
N GLN A 108 11.23 0.43 10.62
CA GLN A 108 11.24 0.84 12.04
C GLN A 108 9.86 0.86 12.68
N ILE A 109 8.79 1.14 11.91
CA ILE A 109 7.43 1.25 12.44
C ILE A 109 6.48 0.16 11.91
N THR A 110 6.92 -0.66 10.96
CA THR A 110 6.08 -1.71 10.36
C THR A 110 5.49 -2.65 11.43
N ASP A 111 6.32 -3.13 12.37
CA ASP A 111 5.88 -3.99 13.46
C ASP A 111 5.05 -3.24 14.51
N THR A 112 5.34 -1.96 14.71
CA THR A 112 4.57 -1.08 15.60
C THR A 112 3.14 -0.91 15.09
N VAL A 113 2.97 -0.61 13.80
CA VAL A 113 1.64 -0.50 13.16
C VAL A 113 0.92 -1.85 13.13
N ALA A 114 1.64 -2.95 12.88
CA ALA A 114 1.05 -4.29 12.93
C ALA A 114 0.54 -4.63 14.34
N ARG A 115 1.28 -4.27 15.40
CA ARG A 115 0.82 -4.42 16.79
C ARG A 115 -0.41 -3.56 17.08
N ALA A 116 -0.43 -2.32 16.59
CA ALA A 116 -1.58 -1.44 16.71
C ALA A 116 -2.85 -2.07 16.14
N LEU A 117 -2.78 -2.65 14.93
CA LEU A 117 -3.90 -3.36 14.29
C LEU A 117 -4.41 -4.52 15.14
N ARG A 118 -3.50 -5.32 15.71
CA ARG A 118 -3.88 -6.41 16.64
C ARG A 118 -4.62 -5.87 17.86
N MET A 119 -4.18 -4.74 18.40
CA MET A 119 -4.75 -4.17 19.62
C MET A 119 -6.19 -3.70 19.42
N PHE A 120 -6.50 -2.98 18.36
CA PHE A 120 -7.82 -2.39 18.20
C PHE A 120 -8.78 -3.21 17.30
N ALA A 121 -8.26 -4.00 16.38
CA ALA A 121 -9.08 -4.76 15.42
C ALA A 121 -8.96 -6.29 15.62
N GLY A 122 -8.01 -6.76 16.41
CA GLY A 122 -7.79 -8.19 16.63
C GLY A 122 -7.29 -8.94 15.39
N VAL A 123 -6.85 -8.24 14.34
CA VAL A 123 -6.38 -8.87 13.10
C VAL A 123 -4.86 -8.92 13.03
N GLU A 124 -4.32 -10.03 12.52
CA GLU A 124 -2.91 -10.14 12.14
C GLU A 124 -2.74 -9.69 10.70
N PRO A 125 -2.07 -8.55 10.42
CA PRO A 125 -1.92 -8.08 9.06
C PRO A 125 -0.91 -8.91 8.29
N LEU A 126 -1.19 -9.15 7.00
CA LEU A 126 -0.19 -9.63 6.05
C LEU A 126 0.81 -8.51 5.77
N LYS A 127 2.09 -8.84 5.70
CA LYS A 127 3.12 -7.92 5.20
C LYS A 127 3.38 -8.22 3.74
N LEU A 128 3.28 -7.23 2.88
CA LEU A 128 3.56 -7.39 1.46
C LEU A 128 5.07 -7.58 1.27
N THR A 129 5.44 -8.78 0.85
CA THR A 129 6.81 -9.18 0.52
C THR A 129 6.81 -9.96 -0.79
N GLN A 130 7.99 -10.18 -1.36
CA GLN A 130 8.13 -11.02 -2.56
C GLN A 130 7.80 -12.50 -2.32
N GLU A 131 7.81 -12.94 -1.07
CA GLU A 131 7.49 -14.32 -0.68
C GLU A 131 5.98 -14.60 -0.76
N LEU A 132 5.15 -13.54 -0.74
CA LEU A 132 3.73 -13.71 -0.95
C LEU A 132 3.45 -14.12 -2.41
N PRO A 133 2.51 -15.03 -2.65
CA PRO A 133 2.15 -15.48 -3.99
C PRO A 133 1.33 -14.41 -4.73
N THR A 134 1.95 -13.28 -5.04
CA THR A 134 1.30 -12.13 -5.69
C THR A 134 1.02 -12.35 -7.18
N GLY A 135 1.63 -13.37 -7.77
CA GLY A 135 1.57 -13.62 -9.20
C GLY A 135 2.44 -12.68 -10.04
N VAL A 136 3.18 -11.76 -9.41
CA VAL A 136 4.14 -10.87 -10.08
C VAL A 136 5.53 -11.47 -9.97
N GLY A 137 6.21 -11.64 -11.11
CA GLY A 137 7.61 -12.03 -11.16
C GLY A 137 8.53 -10.85 -10.91
N VAL A 138 9.74 -11.11 -10.42
CA VAL A 138 10.78 -10.09 -10.21
C VAL A 138 12.08 -10.56 -10.85
N ASN A 139 12.53 -9.85 -11.89
CA ASN A 139 13.74 -10.14 -12.66
C ASN A 139 14.59 -8.87 -12.75
N ILE A 140 15.15 -8.48 -11.62
CA ILE A 140 16.11 -7.36 -11.49
C ILE A 140 17.39 -7.88 -10.83
N ASP A 141 18.47 -7.12 -10.89
CA ASP A 141 19.79 -7.56 -10.40
C ASP A 141 19.78 -7.99 -8.92
N THR A 142 19.05 -7.26 -8.08
CA THR A 142 18.90 -7.56 -6.65
C THR A 142 17.42 -7.61 -6.27
N PRO A 143 16.74 -8.75 -6.48
CA PRO A 143 15.30 -8.86 -6.19
C PRO A 143 14.93 -8.45 -4.76
N SER A 144 15.76 -8.80 -3.76
CA SER A 144 15.51 -8.48 -2.34
C SER A 144 15.45 -6.97 -2.03
N GLU A 145 15.93 -6.12 -2.93
CA GLU A 145 15.89 -4.66 -2.78
C GLU A 145 14.59 -4.04 -3.34
N LEU A 146 13.74 -4.83 -4.01
CA LEU A 146 12.47 -4.32 -4.49
C LEU A 146 11.57 -3.94 -3.32
N GLY A 147 11.29 -2.64 -3.19
CA GLY A 147 10.41 -2.10 -2.17
C GLY A 147 8.98 -2.65 -2.28
N ALA A 148 8.30 -2.79 -1.15
CA ALA A 148 6.91 -3.27 -1.11
C ALA A 148 5.96 -2.39 -1.91
N ASP A 149 6.18 -1.07 -1.93
CA ASP A 149 5.43 -0.09 -2.72
C ASP A 149 5.57 -0.32 -4.23
N LEU A 150 6.79 -0.63 -4.70
CA LEU A 150 7.04 -0.96 -6.11
C LEU A 150 6.36 -2.28 -6.49
N LEU A 151 6.42 -3.27 -5.61
CA LEU A 151 5.72 -4.54 -5.78
C LEU A 151 4.19 -4.33 -5.83
N ALA A 152 3.64 -3.51 -4.92
CA ALA A 152 2.22 -3.15 -4.93
C ALA A 152 1.81 -2.48 -6.24
N GLY A 153 2.61 -1.54 -6.75
CA GLY A 153 2.39 -0.89 -8.05
C GLY A 153 2.40 -1.88 -9.22
N ALA A 154 3.32 -2.84 -9.22
CA ALA A 154 3.38 -3.87 -10.26
C ALA A 154 2.18 -4.84 -10.21
N ILE A 155 1.73 -5.22 -9.00
CA ILE A 155 0.51 -6.02 -8.79
C ILE A 155 -0.71 -5.27 -9.35
N ALA A 156 -0.83 -3.98 -9.03
CA ALA A 156 -1.92 -3.14 -9.50
C ALA A 156 -1.88 -3.00 -11.04
N ALA A 157 -0.71 -2.77 -11.62
CA ALA A 157 -0.55 -2.69 -13.07
C ALA A 157 -1.01 -3.97 -13.76
N LYS A 158 -0.59 -5.13 -13.25
CA LYS A 158 -0.98 -6.44 -13.80
C LYS A 158 -2.48 -6.70 -13.69
N ALA A 159 -3.10 -6.27 -12.59
CA ALA A 159 -4.52 -6.51 -12.35
C ALA A 159 -5.45 -5.60 -13.15
N LEU A 160 -5.03 -4.35 -13.42
CA LEU A 160 -5.92 -3.29 -13.88
C LEU A 160 -5.64 -2.81 -15.30
N TYR A 161 -4.45 -3.09 -15.85
CA TYR A 161 -4.01 -2.49 -17.11
C TYR A 161 -3.45 -3.53 -18.09
N PRO A 162 -3.52 -3.24 -19.39
CA PRO A 162 -2.82 -4.05 -20.39
C PRO A 162 -1.31 -4.02 -20.17
N LEU A 163 -0.67 -5.19 -20.25
CA LEU A 163 0.77 -5.35 -20.21
C LEU A 163 1.34 -5.44 -21.65
N PRO A 164 2.60 -5.03 -21.88
CA PRO A 164 3.56 -4.50 -20.92
C PRO A 164 3.22 -3.07 -20.47
N ALA A 165 3.67 -2.68 -19.26
CA ALA A 165 3.38 -1.38 -18.65
C ALA A 165 4.60 -0.73 -18.01
N ILE A 166 4.61 0.59 -18.00
CA ILE A 166 5.51 1.40 -17.16
C ILE A 166 4.67 2.04 -16.06
N VAL A 167 5.02 1.74 -14.82
CA VAL A 167 4.41 2.35 -13.63
C VAL A 167 5.28 3.51 -13.20
N ILE A 168 4.70 4.70 -13.07
CA ILE A 168 5.39 5.89 -12.57
C ILE A 168 4.70 6.32 -11.29
N ASP A 169 5.43 6.28 -10.18
CA ASP A 169 5.02 6.76 -8.88
C ASP A 169 5.74 8.07 -8.56
N MET A 170 4.97 9.14 -8.42
CA MET A 170 5.48 10.50 -8.19
C MET A 170 5.22 10.92 -6.75
N GLY A 171 6.12 10.56 -5.86
CA GLY A 171 6.07 10.86 -4.43
C GLY A 171 7.30 11.65 -3.94
N THR A 172 7.72 11.36 -2.72
CA THR A 172 8.97 11.85 -2.13
C THR A 172 10.17 11.51 -3.01
N ALA A 173 10.17 10.31 -3.58
CA ALA A 173 11.00 9.92 -4.73
C ALA A 173 10.09 9.69 -5.93
N THR A 174 10.60 9.96 -7.14
CA THR A 174 9.97 9.49 -8.38
C THR A 174 10.52 8.11 -8.70
N LYS A 175 9.63 7.13 -8.80
CA LYS A 175 9.97 5.73 -9.07
C LYS A 175 9.35 5.31 -10.40
N ILE A 176 10.12 4.62 -11.23
CA ILE A 176 9.69 4.10 -12.52
C ILE A 176 9.92 2.60 -12.51
N THR A 177 8.87 1.82 -12.71
CA THR A 177 8.92 0.36 -12.74
C THR A 177 8.47 -0.16 -14.09
N ALA A 178 9.30 -0.97 -14.74
CA ALA A 178 8.98 -1.63 -15.99
C ALA A 178 8.40 -3.03 -15.71
N VAL A 179 7.19 -3.30 -16.21
CA VAL A 179 6.50 -4.59 -16.08
C VAL A 179 6.29 -5.14 -17.48
N ASP A 180 6.74 -6.38 -17.73
CA ASP A 180 6.63 -7.02 -19.02
C ASP A 180 5.24 -7.62 -19.30
N GLU A 181 5.08 -8.28 -20.45
CA GLU A 181 3.84 -8.91 -20.90
C GLU A 181 3.37 -10.04 -19.96
N GLN A 182 4.27 -10.68 -19.23
CA GLN A 182 3.98 -11.76 -18.28
C GLN A 182 3.63 -11.22 -16.88
N GLY A 183 3.80 -9.92 -16.66
CA GLY A 183 3.62 -9.29 -15.35
C GLY A 183 4.84 -9.45 -14.45
N THR A 184 6.03 -9.51 -15.05
CA THR A 184 7.31 -9.56 -14.33
C THR A 184 7.96 -8.19 -14.32
N VAL A 185 8.42 -7.74 -13.16
CA VAL A 185 9.23 -6.53 -13.01
C VAL A 185 10.59 -6.77 -13.64
N GLN A 186 10.92 -6.01 -14.69
CA GLN A 186 12.17 -6.13 -15.45
C GLN A 186 13.19 -5.04 -15.11
N GLY A 187 12.77 -3.99 -14.42
CA GLY A 187 13.66 -2.91 -14.05
C GLY A 187 12.96 -1.86 -13.21
N VAL A 188 13.76 -1.18 -12.39
CA VAL A 188 13.31 -0.07 -11.55
C VAL A 188 14.31 1.08 -11.66
N SER A 189 13.81 2.30 -11.75
CA SER A 189 14.60 3.52 -11.62
C SER A 189 14.03 4.37 -10.51
N ILE A 190 14.88 4.85 -9.60
CA ILE A 190 14.50 5.71 -8.49
C ILE A 190 15.30 7.00 -8.61
N MET A 191 14.59 8.12 -8.59
CA MET A 191 15.17 9.45 -8.68
C MET A 191 14.53 10.39 -7.65
N PRO A 192 15.15 11.54 -7.33
CA PRO A 192 14.55 12.51 -6.44
C PRO A 192 13.17 12.93 -6.95
N GLY A 193 12.20 13.06 -6.03
CA GLY A 193 10.88 13.60 -6.37
C GLY A 193 10.95 15.08 -6.74
N VAL A 194 9.85 15.62 -7.27
CA VAL A 194 9.78 16.98 -7.79
C VAL A 194 10.22 18.02 -6.75
N PHE A 195 9.72 17.92 -5.50
CA PHE A 195 10.04 18.86 -4.45
C PHE A 195 11.51 18.77 -4.01
N ILE A 196 12.04 17.55 -3.84
CA ILE A 196 13.46 17.36 -3.50
C ILE A 196 14.35 17.90 -4.62
N SER A 197 14.01 17.67 -5.88
CA SER A 197 14.73 18.19 -7.04
C SER A 197 14.71 19.71 -7.07
N LEU A 198 13.55 20.32 -6.79
CA LEU A 198 13.41 21.77 -6.74
C LEU A 198 14.23 22.37 -5.61
N ASP A 199 14.15 21.82 -4.40
CA ASP A 199 14.94 22.27 -3.26
C ASP A 199 16.45 22.18 -3.53
N ALA A 200 16.88 21.09 -4.16
CA ALA A 200 18.29 20.92 -4.56
C ALA A 200 18.72 21.99 -5.56
N LEU A 201 17.87 22.30 -6.56
CA LEU A 201 18.17 23.37 -7.54
C LEU A 201 18.22 24.75 -6.88
N VAL A 202 17.23 25.08 -6.04
CA VAL A 202 17.18 26.38 -5.34
C VAL A 202 18.36 26.57 -4.40
N ASN A 203 18.73 25.53 -3.65
CA ASN A 203 19.83 25.59 -2.69
C ASN A 203 21.21 25.42 -3.34
N GLY A 204 21.29 24.68 -4.45
CA GLY A 204 22.53 24.40 -5.17
C GLY A 204 22.93 25.45 -6.21
N THR A 205 22.10 26.49 -6.47
CA THR A 205 22.38 27.49 -7.48
C THR A 205 22.15 28.91 -6.96
N SER A 206 22.93 29.88 -7.50
CA SER A 206 22.84 31.28 -7.06
C SER A 206 21.67 32.02 -7.72
N LEU A 207 21.22 31.63 -8.88
CA LEU A 207 20.27 32.37 -9.72
C LEU A 207 18.84 31.81 -9.74
N LEU A 208 18.61 30.58 -9.28
CA LEU A 208 17.29 29.92 -9.32
C LEU A 208 16.49 30.13 -8.03
N LYS A 209 16.77 31.19 -7.27
CA LYS A 209 16.02 31.54 -6.06
C LYS A 209 14.61 31.99 -6.42
N GLY A 210 13.60 31.34 -5.88
CA GLY A 210 12.20 31.75 -6.03
C GLY A 210 11.39 31.02 -7.10
N ILE A 211 11.83 29.84 -7.58
CA ILE A 211 10.97 28.97 -8.38
C ILE A 211 9.88 28.43 -7.44
N ALA A 212 8.64 28.86 -7.66
CA ALA A 212 7.48 28.34 -6.96
C ALA A 212 6.81 27.23 -7.79
N THR A 213 6.39 26.17 -7.14
CA THR A 213 5.44 25.21 -7.70
C THR A 213 4.03 25.76 -7.44
N ASN A 214 3.42 26.34 -8.46
CA ASN A 214 1.99 26.69 -8.44
C ASN A 214 1.16 25.48 -8.85
#